data_bdd30c850cd0f22048980f465159c41d
#
_entry.id   bdd30c850cd0f22048980f465159c41d
#
_cell.length_a   1.000
_cell.length_b   1.000
_cell.length_c   1.000
_cell.angle_alpha   90.00
_cell.angle_beta   90.00
_cell.angle_gamma   90.00
#
_symmetry.space_group_name_H-M   'P 1'
#
loop_
_entity.id
_entity.type
_entity.pdbx_description
1 polymer ?
#
loop_
_entity_poly.entity_id
_entity_poly.type
_entity_poly.pdbx_seq_one_letter_code
_entity_poly.pdbx_strand_id
1 'polypeptide(L)'
;MTFAPSLAILTSALAMTAIVALRYLVASGAFAWATSRVRPGLYARLRPQIRREIGWSLLSAGIYGVPAGVVAWGWQERGWTRIYTGIADYPLGDLPVSLFLYLFLHDTWFYWTHRWMHRPRWFRIAHAVHHDSRPPTAWAAMSFHPVEALTGAVVIPALVFLVPVH
;
A
#
# COMPACT_ATOMS: atom_id res chain seq x y z
N MET A 1 -20.55 16.68 19.03
CA MET A 1 -19.77 15.78 19.91
C MET A 1 -18.40 15.67 19.30
N THR A 2 -17.42 16.39 19.85
CA THR A 2 -16.01 16.26 19.44
C THR A 2 -15.47 15.00 20.10
N PHE A 3 -15.27 13.93 19.33
CA PHE A 3 -14.54 12.75 19.81
C PHE A 3 -13.16 13.18 20.31
N ALA A 4 -12.70 12.56 21.39
CA ALA A 4 -11.33 12.80 21.83
C ALA A 4 -10.37 12.55 20.66
N PRO A 5 -9.37 13.41 20.42
CA PRO A 5 -8.46 13.30 19.26
C PRO A 5 -7.88 11.89 19.07
N SER A 6 -7.61 11.19 20.18
CA SER A 6 -7.13 9.79 20.14
C SER A 6 -8.11 8.81 19.52
N LEU A 7 -9.42 8.96 19.78
CA LEU A 7 -10.43 8.10 19.19
C LEU A 7 -10.60 8.39 17.69
N ALA A 8 -10.55 9.67 17.28
CA ALA A 8 -10.62 10.06 15.87
C ALA A 8 -9.43 9.52 15.05
N ILE A 9 -8.21 9.59 15.60
CA ILE A 9 -7.02 8.99 14.99
C ILE A 9 -7.17 7.48 14.85
N LEU A 10 -7.60 6.80 15.91
CA LEU A 10 -7.79 5.35 15.90
C LEU A 10 -8.82 4.93 14.86
N THR A 11 -9.97 5.60 14.81
CA THR A 11 -11.02 5.28 13.83
C THR A 11 -10.55 5.51 12.39
N SER A 12 -9.80 6.58 12.13
CA SER A 12 -9.22 6.85 10.81
C SER A 12 -8.18 5.79 10.42
N ALA A 13 -7.31 5.39 11.35
CA ALA A 13 -6.32 4.33 11.12
C ALA A 13 -6.98 2.98 10.84
N LEU A 14 -8.01 2.61 11.60
CA LEU A 14 -8.77 1.39 11.37
C LEU A 14 -9.53 1.42 10.04
N ALA A 15 -10.16 2.54 9.71
CA ALA A 15 -10.88 2.71 8.44
C ALA A 15 -9.94 2.57 7.25
N MET A 16 -8.78 3.24 7.25
CA MET A 16 -7.79 3.12 6.18
C MET A 16 -7.21 1.72 6.08
N THR A 17 -6.94 1.07 7.20
CA THR A 17 -6.49 -0.33 7.22
C THR A 17 -7.55 -1.24 6.59
N ALA A 18 -8.82 -1.06 6.94
CA ALA A 18 -9.93 -1.83 6.37
C ALA A 18 -10.06 -1.59 4.85
N ILE A 19 -9.92 -0.34 4.39
CA ILE A 19 -9.95 0.02 2.96
C ILE A 19 -8.81 -0.68 2.22
N VAL A 20 -7.57 -0.63 2.73
CA VAL A 20 -6.42 -1.28 2.09
C VAL A 20 -6.59 -2.79 2.05
N ALA A 21 -7.04 -3.41 3.15
CA ALA A 21 -7.28 -4.85 3.24
C ALA A 21 -8.40 -5.28 2.29
N LEU A 22 -9.52 -4.56 2.26
CA LEU A 22 -10.65 -4.86 1.38
C LEU A 22 -10.26 -4.73 -0.10
N ARG A 23 -9.57 -3.65 -0.47
CA ARG A 23 -9.06 -3.47 -1.84
C ARG A 23 -8.14 -4.62 -2.25
N TYR A 24 -7.24 -5.04 -1.37
CA TYR A 24 -6.39 -6.21 -1.61
C TYR A 24 -7.20 -7.49 -1.83
N LEU A 25 -8.13 -7.80 -0.91
CA LEU A 25 -8.92 -9.03 -0.99
C LEU A 25 -9.79 -9.06 -2.24
N VAL A 26 -10.43 -7.95 -2.60
CA VAL A 26 -11.28 -7.85 -3.80
C VAL A 26 -10.44 -7.98 -5.07
N ALA A 27 -9.35 -7.22 -5.19
CA ALA A 27 -8.51 -7.26 -6.39
C ALA A 27 -7.85 -8.63 -6.55
N SER A 28 -7.16 -9.13 -5.51
CA SER A 28 -6.49 -10.44 -5.57
C SER A 28 -7.50 -11.58 -5.76
N GLY A 29 -8.67 -11.51 -5.15
CA GLY A 29 -9.75 -12.48 -5.34
C GLY A 29 -10.29 -12.48 -6.77
N ALA A 30 -10.51 -11.31 -7.37
CA ALA A 30 -10.94 -11.19 -8.75
C ALA A 30 -9.91 -11.76 -9.74
N PHE A 31 -8.62 -11.43 -9.55
CA PHE A 31 -7.54 -12.01 -10.37
C PHE A 31 -7.37 -13.51 -10.14
N ALA A 32 -7.50 -14.00 -8.90
CA ALA A 32 -7.45 -15.42 -8.60
C ALA A 32 -8.62 -16.18 -9.25
N TRP A 33 -9.81 -15.61 -9.20
CA TRP A 33 -10.98 -16.14 -9.88
C TRP A 33 -10.77 -16.20 -11.41
N ALA A 34 -10.34 -15.12 -12.03
CA ALA A 34 -10.07 -15.06 -13.47
C ALA A 34 -9.00 -16.08 -13.87
N THR A 35 -7.90 -16.17 -13.11
CA THR A 35 -6.82 -17.14 -13.35
C THR A 35 -7.33 -18.58 -13.23
N SER A 36 -8.21 -18.88 -12.27
CA SER A 36 -8.78 -20.22 -12.10
C SER A 36 -9.70 -20.63 -13.26
N ARG A 37 -10.31 -19.66 -13.95
CA ARG A 37 -11.12 -19.91 -15.16
C ARG A 37 -10.26 -20.24 -16.37
N VAL A 38 -9.09 -19.57 -16.50
CA VAL A 38 -8.16 -19.80 -17.62
C VAL A 38 -7.29 -21.03 -17.38
N ARG A 39 -6.91 -21.29 -16.13
CA ARG A 39 -6.05 -22.43 -15.72
C ARG A 39 -6.67 -23.20 -14.55
N PRO A 40 -7.65 -24.07 -14.81
CA PRO A 40 -8.29 -24.87 -13.77
C PRO A 40 -7.28 -25.71 -12.98
N GLY A 41 -7.40 -25.72 -11.66
CA GLY A 41 -6.55 -26.52 -10.77
C GLY A 41 -5.19 -25.91 -10.41
N LEU A 42 -4.80 -24.76 -10.99
CA LEU A 42 -3.53 -24.09 -10.68
C LEU A 42 -3.36 -23.86 -9.17
N TYR A 43 -4.38 -23.36 -8.50
CA TYR A 43 -4.33 -23.04 -7.07
C TYR A 43 -4.60 -24.21 -6.13
N ALA A 44 -5.06 -25.36 -6.64
CA ALA A 44 -5.43 -26.50 -5.80
C ALA A 44 -4.26 -27.03 -4.94
N ARG A 45 -3.05 -27.05 -5.52
CA ARG A 45 -1.81 -27.50 -4.86
C ARG A 45 -1.10 -26.40 -4.07
N LEU A 46 -1.52 -25.13 -4.21
CA LEU A 46 -0.87 -23.97 -3.63
C LEU A 46 -1.58 -23.43 -2.38
N ARG A 47 -2.57 -24.16 -1.84
CA ARG A 47 -3.33 -23.72 -0.66
C ARG A 47 -2.48 -23.28 0.55
N PRO A 48 -1.42 -24.01 0.95
CA PRO A 48 -0.58 -23.56 2.07
C PRO A 48 0.16 -22.26 1.77
N GLN A 49 0.67 -22.12 0.52
CA GLN A 49 1.33 -20.91 0.04
C GLN A 49 0.36 -19.74 0.05
N ILE A 50 -0.85 -19.90 -0.50
CA ILE A 50 -1.88 -18.85 -0.55
C ILE A 50 -2.26 -18.37 0.85
N ARG A 51 -2.42 -19.26 1.82
CA ARG A 51 -2.70 -18.87 3.21
C ARG A 51 -1.59 -17.99 3.80
N ARG A 52 -0.33 -18.34 3.54
CA ARG A 52 0.82 -17.55 3.96
C ARG A 52 0.85 -16.19 3.28
N GLU A 53 0.62 -16.14 1.96
CA GLU A 53 0.55 -14.91 1.18
C GLU A 53 -0.54 -13.96 1.69
N ILE A 54 -1.75 -14.50 1.95
CA ILE A 54 -2.85 -13.70 2.53
C ILE A 54 -2.46 -13.17 3.92
N GLY A 55 -1.84 -14.00 4.77
CA GLY A 55 -1.41 -13.58 6.10
C GLY A 55 -0.42 -12.41 6.06
N TRP A 56 0.64 -12.51 5.23
CA TRP A 56 1.60 -11.43 5.02
C TRP A 56 0.96 -10.19 4.40
N SER A 57 0.06 -10.37 3.45
CA SER A 57 -0.62 -9.25 2.78
C SER A 57 -1.57 -8.49 3.73
N LEU A 58 -2.27 -9.19 4.62
CA LEU A 58 -3.11 -8.53 5.64
C LEU A 58 -2.27 -7.79 6.70
N LEU A 59 -1.12 -8.36 7.08
CA LEU A 59 -0.15 -7.65 7.93
C LEU A 59 0.37 -6.38 7.22
N SER A 60 0.73 -6.50 5.95
CA SER A 60 1.13 -5.36 5.13
C SER A 60 0.01 -4.31 5.02
N ALA A 61 -1.25 -4.73 4.89
CA ALA A 61 -2.39 -3.81 4.87
C ALA A 61 -2.47 -2.96 6.15
N GLY A 62 -2.18 -3.54 7.33
CA GLY A 62 -2.06 -2.78 8.58
C GLY A 62 -0.90 -1.77 8.55
N ILE A 63 0.26 -2.20 8.06
CA ILE A 63 1.47 -1.36 7.98
C ILE A 63 1.25 -0.17 7.02
N TYR A 64 0.51 -0.35 5.93
CA TYR A 64 0.13 0.74 5.02
C TYR A 64 -1.02 1.59 5.56
N GLY A 65 -2.04 0.94 6.13
CA GLY A 65 -3.27 1.60 6.53
C GLY A 65 -3.12 2.49 7.76
N VAL A 66 -2.34 2.08 8.76
CA VAL A 66 -2.16 2.87 9.98
C VAL A 66 -1.56 4.25 9.72
N PRO A 67 -0.38 4.39 9.07
CA PRO A 67 0.17 5.71 8.79
C PRO A 67 -0.71 6.51 7.81
N ALA A 68 -1.32 5.86 6.81
CA ALA A 68 -2.25 6.52 5.91
C ALA A 68 -3.47 7.09 6.66
N GLY A 69 -3.99 6.39 7.65
CA GLY A 69 -5.10 6.87 8.48
C GLY A 69 -4.73 8.04 9.38
N VAL A 70 -3.52 8.02 9.95
CA VAL A 70 -3.00 9.17 10.72
C VAL A 70 -2.86 10.41 9.83
N VAL A 71 -2.34 10.24 8.62
CA VAL A 71 -2.21 11.33 7.66
C VAL A 71 -3.58 11.84 7.20
N ALA A 72 -4.53 10.95 6.93
CA ALA A 72 -5.90 11.32 6.55
C ALA A 72 -6.61 12.11 7.66
N TRP A 73 -6.47 11.69 8.91
CA TRP A 73 -6.95 12.46 10.06
C TRP A 73 -6.29 13.83 10.15
N GLY A 74 -4.97 13.90 10.02
CA GLY A 74 -4.22 15.16 10.07
C GLY A 74 -4.58 16.11 8.92
N TRP A 75 -4.89 15.57 7.73
CA TRP A 75 -5.42 16.35 6.62
C TRP A 75 -6.79 16.95 6.96
N GLN A 76 -7.74 16.14 7.42
CA GLN A 76 -9.10 16.57 7.67
C GLN A 76 -9.22 17.55 8.86
N GLU A 77 -8.50 17.29 9.94
CA GLU A 77 -8.66 18.01 11.20
C GLU A 77 -7.63 19.14 11.43
N ARG A 78 -6.49 19.07 10.74
CA ARG A 78 -5.35 19.94 11.00
C ARG A 78 -4.76 20.61 9.77
N GLY A 79 -5.20 20.22 8.56
CA GLY A 79 -4.63 20.76 7.32
C GLY A 79 -3.13 20.43 7.13
N TRP A 80 -2.67 19.29 7.63
CA TRP A 80 -1.24 18.94 7.63
C TRP A 80 -0.64 18.77 6.24
N THR A 81 -1.45 18.42 5.26
CA THR A 81 -0.98 18.01 3.94
C THR A 81 -1.32 19.03 2.87
N ARG A 82 -0.77 18.83 1.67
CA ARG A 82 -1.10 19.61 0.47
C ARG A 82 -2.20 18.99 -0.38
N ILE A 83 -3.03 18.12 0.21
CA ILE A 83 -4.21 17.57 -0.43
C ILE A 83 -5.28 18.66 -0.50
N TYR A 84 -5.83 18.90 -1.68
CA TYR A 84 -6.90 19.87 -1.91
C TYR A 84 -8.13 19.22 -2.55
N THR A 85 -9.31 19.80 -2.33
CA THR A 85 -10.59 19.29 -2.83
C THR A 85 -11.24 20.19 -3.87
N GLY A 86 -10.85 21.46 -3.93
CA GLY A 86 -11.35 22.41 -4.92
C GLY A 86 -10.51 22.36 -6.20
N ILE A 87 -11.12 21.98 -7.33
CA ILE A 87 -10.40 21.92 -8.61
C ILE A 87 -9.84 23.27 -9.05
N ALA A 88 -10.38 24.37 -8.49
CA ALA A 88 -9.94 25.73 -8.74
C ALA A 88 -8.81 26.21 -7.80
N ASP A 89 -8.42 25.41 -6.81
CA ASP A 89 -7.39 25.77 -5.83
C ASP A 89 -6.00 25.87 -6.47
N TYR A 90 -5.81 25.16 -7.59
CA TYR A 90 -4.57 25.16 -8.38
C TYR A 90 -4.91 25.24 -9.88
N PRO A 91 -3.98 25.78 -10.71
CA PRO A 91 -4.14 25.74 -12.17
C PRO A 91 -4.33 24.30 -12.69
N LEU A 92 -5.19 24.11 -13.70
CA LEU A 92 -5.44 22.77 -14.26
C LEU A 92 -4.17 22.06 -14.76
N GLY A 93 -3.15 22.83 -15.16
CA GLY A 93 -1.83 22.28 -15.54
C GLY A 93 -1.08 21.60 -14.41
N ASP A 94 -1.43 21.88 -13.14
CA ASP A 94 -0.77 21.26 -11.98
C ASP A 94 -1.18 19.80 -11.81
N LEU A 95 -2.39 19.39 -12.26
CA LEU A 95 -2.84 18.01 -12.17
C LEU A 95 -1.89 17.02 -12.89
N PRO A 96 -1.57 17.18 -14.18
CA PRO A 96 -0.62 16.28 -14.84
C PRO A 96 0.80 16.40 -14.28
N VAL A 97 1.22 17.57 -13.83
CA VAL A 97 2.54 17.77 -13.20
C VAL A 97 2.60 17.04 -11.85
N SER A 98 1.60 17.21 -11.00
CA SER A 98 1.51 16.50 -9.71
C SER A 98 1.48 14.98 -9.93
N LEU A 99 0.64 14.50 -10.84
CA LEU A 99 0.59 13.07 -11.17
C LEU A 99 1.94 12.54 -11.64
N PHE A 100 2.61 13.27 -12.55
CA PHE A 100 3.95 12.88 -13.01
C PHE A 100 4.95 12.84 -11.84
N LEU A 101 4.96 13.86 -10.98
CA LEU A 101 5.86 13.91 -9.83
C LEU A 101 5.59 12.74 -8.86
N TYR A 102 4.32 12.44 -8.57
CA TYR A 102 3.96 11.30 -7.72
C TYR A 102 4.48 9.99 -8.29
N LEU A 103 4.22 9.72 -9.56
CA LEU A 103 4.67 8.50 -10.22
C LEU A 103 6.20 8.43 -10.26
N PHE A 104 6.86 9.51 -10.68
CA PHE A 104 8.32 9.56 -10.80
C PHE A 104 9.02 9.38 -9.46
N LEU A 105 8.58 10.08 -8.41
CA LEU A 105 9.19 9.99 -7.09
C LEU A 105 8.89 8.65 -6.42
N HIS A 106 7.65 8.13 -6.58
CA HIS A 106 7.27 6.81 -6.09
C HIS A 106 8.14 5.72 -6.74
N ASP A 107 8.24 5.72 -8.08
CA ASP A 107 9.00 4.70 -8.80
C ASP A 107 10.51 4.81 -8.54
N THR A 108 11.03 6.03 -8.41
CA THR A 108 12.42 6.26 -8.01
C THR A 108 12.70 5.69 -6.62
N TRP A 109 11.85 5.99 -5.65
CA TRP A 109 11.94 5.43 -4.28
C TRP A 109 11.86 3.92 -4.29
N PHE A 110 10.86 3.37 -4.98
CA PHE A 110 10.65 1.93 -5.10
C PHE A 110 11.86 1.24 -5.75
N TYR A 111 12.38 1.77 -6.85
CA TYR A 111 13.55 1.21 -7.52
C TYR A 111 14.76 1.12 -6.59
N TRP A 112 15.10 2.21 -5.88
CA TRP A 112 16.28 2.23 -5.04
C TRP A 112 16.14 1.37 -3.79
N THR A 113 14.99 1.38 -3.13
CA THR A 113 14.73 0.55 -1.95
C THR A 113 14.68 -0.93 -2.31
N HIS A 114 14.02 -1.28 -3.41
CA HIS A 114 13.97 -2.65 -3.93
C HIS A 114 15.37 -3.16 -4.31
N ARG A 115 16.13 -2.38 -5.08
CA ARG A 115 17.51 -2.70 -5.42
C ARG A 115 18.39 -2.88 -4.19
N TRP A 116 18.20 -2.08 -3.16
CA TRP A 116 18.93 -2.21 -1.91
C TRP A 116 18.54 -3.50 -1.16
N MET A 117 17.28 -3.86 -1.13
CA MET A 117 16.80 -5.10 -0.53
C MET A 117 17.30 -6.36 -1.23
N HIS A 118 17.70 -6.30 -2.50
CA HIS A 118 18.35 -7.40 -3.20
C HIS A 118 19.82 -7.66 -2.76
N ARG A 119 20.42 -6.85 -1.91
CA ARG A 119 21.75 -7.16 -1.33
C ARG A 119 21.63 -8.38 -0.41
N PRO A 120 22.61 -9.32 -0.39
CA PRO A 120 22.47 -10.63 0.26
C PRO A 120 22.00 -10.59 1.71
N ARG A 121 22.47 -9.62 2.51
CA ARG A 121 22.06 -9.46 3.91
C ARG A 121 20.58 -9.05 4.01
N TRP A 122 20.18 -8.02 3.25
CA TRP A 122 18.84 -7.45 3.30
C TRP A 122 17.80 -8.35 2.62
N PHE A 123 18.21 -9.07 1.57
CA PHE A 123 17.35 -10.05 0.93
C PHE A 123 16.85 -11.08 1.94
N ARG A 124 17.76 -11.68 2.72
CA ARG A 124 17.38 -12.68 3.72
C ARG A 124 16.52 -12.14 4.85
N ILE A 125 16.74 -10.89 5.26
CA ILE A 125 16.03 -10.27 6.40
C ILE A 125 14.66 -9.73 5.98
N ALA A 126 14.59 -9.06 4.84
CA ALA A 126 13.44 -8.21 4.51
C ALA A 126 12.70 -8.60 3.22
N HIS A 127 13.34 -9.30 2.28
CA HIS A 127 12.79 -9.44 0.92
C HIS A 127 12.51 -10.90 0.51
N ALA A 128 13.07 -11.87 1.21
CA ALA A 128 12.87 -13.30 0.92
C ALA A 128 11.40 -13.71 0.99
N VAL A 129 10.61 -13.12 1.90
CA VAL A 129 9.17 -13.40 2.03
C VAL A 129 8.43 -13.17 0.72
N HIS A 130 8.73 -12.04 0.05
CA HIS A 130 8.12 -11.71 -1.24
C HIS A 130 8.54 -12.74 -2.33
N HIS A 131 9.81 -13.12 -2.35
CA HIS A 131 10.36 -14.08 -3.31
C HIS A 131 10.03 -15.56 -3.02
N ASP A 132 9.47 -15.87 -1.85
CA ASP A 132 9.02 -17.23 -1.49
C ASP A 132 7.72 -17.64 -2.18
N SER A 133 7.04 -16.74 -2.86
CA SER A 133 5.83 -17.01 -3.65
C SER A 133 6.22 -17.63 -5.00
N ARG A 134 6.38 -18.96 -5.03
CA ARG A 134 6.82 -19.71 -6.23
C ARG A 134 5.92 -20.89 -6.53
N PRO A 135 5.17 -20.88 -7.63
CA PRO A 135 4.95 -19.74 -8.55
C PRO A 135 4.16 -18.61 -7.89
N PRO A 136 4.35 -17.35 -8.30
CA PRO A 136 3.59 -16.24 -7.74
C PRO A 136 2.10 -16.39 -8.03
N THR A 137 1.26 -16.16 -7.01
CA THR A 137 -0.20 -16.15 -7.15
C THR A 137 -0.73 -14.72 -7.08
N ALA A 138 -2.00 -14.52 -7.43
CA ALA A 138 -2.65 -13.23 -7.25
C ALA A 138 -2.66 -12.75 -5.78
N TRP A 139 -2.59 -13.67 -4.83
CA TRP A 139 -2.57 -13.38 -3.39
C TRP A 139 -1.21 -12.89 -2.88
N ALA A 140 -0.14 -12.99 -3.71
CA ALA A 140 1.19 -12.49 -3.37
C ALA A 140 1.35 -10.98 -3.53
N ALA A 141 0.35 -10.26 -4.06
CA ALA A 141 0.43 -8.84 -4.44
C ALA A 141 0.92 -7.90 -3.33
N MET A 142 0.67 -8.23 -2.07
CA MET A 142 1.13 -7.47 -0.90
C MET A 142 1.84 -8.36 0.13
N SER A 143 2.31 -9.55 -0.27
CA SER A 143 2.99 -10.50 0.61
C SER A 143 4.41 -10.04 0.89
N PHE A 144 4.53 -9.05 1.78
CA PHE A 144 5.79 -8.41 2.13
C PHE A 144 6.18 -8.69 3.59
N HIS A 145 7.48 -8.78 3.83
CA HIS A 145 8.00 -8.70 5.18
C HIS A 145 7.76 -7.29 5.76
N PRO A 146 7.55 -7.12 7.09
CA PRO A 146 7.27 -5.79 7.67
C PRO A 146 8.26 -4.69 7.30
N VAL A 147 9.56 -5.00 7.20
CA VAL A 147 10.58 -4.03 6.79
C VAL A 147 10.34 -3.56 5.36
N GLU A 148 10.04 -4.47 4.43
CA GLU A 148 9.70 -4.13 3.05
C GLU A 148 8.40 -3.34 2.98
N ALA A 149 7.35 -3.78 3.67
CA ALA A 149 6.08 -3.07 3.74
C ALA A 149 6.25 -1.64 4.29
N LEU A 150 7.09 -1.43 5.31
CA LEU A 150 7.39 -0.10 5.85
C LEU A 150 8.06 0.80 4.82
N THR A 151 9.02 0.30 4.02
CA THR A 151 9.66 1.13 2.99
C THR A 151 8.68 1.60 1.93
N GLY A 152 7.66 0.78 1.59
CA GLY A 152 6.58 1.17 0.70
C GLY A 152 5.55 2.10 1.36
N ALA A 153 5.27 1.89 2.66
CA ALA A 153 4.23 2.63 3.38
C ALA A 153 4.56 4.10 3.63
N VAL A 154 5.85 4.49 3.60
CA VAL A 154 6.26 5.87 3.90
C VAL A 154 6.22 6.81 2.71
N VAL A 155 6.30 6.30 1.47
CA VAL A 155 6.48 7.15 0.29
C VAL A 155 5.27 8.04 0.00
N ILE A 156 4.07 7.48 -0.06
CA ILE A 156 2.86 8.26 -0.34
C ILE A 156 2.55 9.25 0.81
N PRO A 157 2.55 8.83 2.09
CA PRO A 157 2.47 9.79 3.18
C PRO A 157 3.48 10.93 3.11
N ALA A 158 4.74 10.66 2.74
CA ALA A 158 5.74 11.72 2.58
C ALA A 158 5.41 12.66 1.42
N LEU A 159 4.97 12.13 0.29
CA LEU A 159 4.67 12.92 -0.91
C LEU A 159 3.50 13.90 -0.71
N VAL A 160 2.45 13.52 0.03
CA VAL A 160 1.29 14.41 0.26
C VAL A 160 1.63 15.64 1.13
N PHE A 161 2.77 15.64 1.82
CA PHE A 161 3.28 16.84 2.49
C PHE A 161 4.08 17.75 1.56
N LEU A 162 4.63 17.22 0.47
CA LEU A 162 5.56 17.91 -0.42
C LEU A 162 4.90 18.44 -1.69
N VAL A 163 4.05 17.62 -2.30
CA VAL A 163 3.47 17.89 -3.61
C VAL A 163 1.95 18.03 -3.48
N PRO A 164 1.36 19.14 -3.99
CA PRO A 164 -0.10 19.29 -4.05
C PRO A 164 -0.73 18.14 -4.84
N VAL A 165 -1.88 17.62 -4.37
CA VAL A 165 -2.65 16.57 -5.05
C VAL A 165 -4.14 16.77 -4.80
N HIS A 166 -4.94 16.53 -5.85
CA HIS A 166 -6.42 16.58 -5.80
C HIS A 166 -6.98 15.24 -5.36
#